data_fca6d45abee72241e31ff2d908b87e41
#
_entry.id   fca6d45abee72241e31ff2d908b87e41
#
_cell.length_a   1.000
_cell.length_b   1.000
_cell.length_c   1.000
_cell.angle_alpha   90.00
_cell.angle_beta   90.00
_cell.angle_gamma   90.00
#
_symmetry.space_group_name_H-M   'P 1'
#
loop_
_entity.id
_entity.type
_entity.pdbx_description
1 polymer ?
#
loop_
_entity_poly.entity_id
_entity_poly.type
_entity_poly.pdbx_seq_one_letter_code
_entity_poly.pdbx_strand_id
1 'polypeptide(L)'
;MKTSSYPEVIYNYRQPMVSVSYEYGEIDIKAPLVFPGIVPEELSYQIFANGDSINPLITIKSKTTELVRAFLPQGVLSTEGRKNFILIIPHHPDFSSKKVTFEGVDFGEIFLDPIHIVQQPLTIAGLVSNTLTDEILPDIDVSIFLGNELLQKVYSKNNGEYILTISGEYKDEEALRIIAGEKLICAPFRRDINFENTKNLKVDIGLGPSQELADLGNLYITNKANVHFRDKPHIGGSTLFLLPKGEPIAVEQVSKSLYFGTIEILVSSGNRVKMSGWLEREDTDLLFFDNIFKEHEPNNNAL
;
A
#
# COMPACT_ATOMS: atom_id res chain seq x y z
N MET A 1 -28.72 -7.67 33.29
CA MET A 1 -28.20 -9.01 32.95
C MET A 1 -27.30 -8.87 31.75
N LYS A 2 -25.97 -9.00 31.94
CA LYS A 2 -25.04 -9.04 30.82
C LYS A 2 -25.06 -10.47 30.27
N THR A 3 -25.63 -10.67 29.07
CA THR A 3 -25.52 -11.94 28.36
C THR A 3 -24.07 -12.13 27.93
N SER A 4 -23.37 -13.01 28.60
CA SER A 4 -22.05 -13.49 28.17
C SER A 4 -22.24 -14.19 26.82
N SER A 5 -21.81 -13.57 25.72
CA SER A 5 -21.74 -14.24 24.43
C SER A 5 -20.54 -15.18 24.45
N TYR A 6 -20.79 -16.46 24.56
CA TYR A 6 -19.78 -17.48 24.40
C TYR A 6 -19.35 -17.55 22.91
N PRO A 7 -18.07 -17.77 22.61
CA PRO A 7 -17.63 -17.98 21.23
C PRO A 7 -18.29 -19.22 20.65
N GLU A 8 -18.67 -19.16 19.37
CA GLU A 8 -19.18 -20.29 18.63
C GLU A 8 -18.01 -21.23 18.30
N VAL A 9 -18.02 -22.42 18.92
CA VAL A 9 -16.97 -23.41 18.76
C VAL A 9 -17.39 -24.40 17.68
N ILE A 10 -16.66 -24.43 16.55
CA ILE A 10 -16.89 -25.38 15.46
C ILE A 10 -15.92 -26.54 15.60
N TYR A 11 -16.43 -27.70 15.97
CA TYR A 11 -15.64 -28.93 16.06
C TYR A 11 -15.61 -29.66 14.71
N ASN A 12 -14.42 -29.79 14.11
CA ASN A 12 -14.23 -30.54 12.87
C ASN A 12 -13.86 -32.00 13.16
N TYR A 13 -14.84 -32.84 13.46
CA TYR A 13 -14.62 -34.28 13.56
C TYR A 13 -14.97 -35.00 12.24
N ARG A 14 -13.99 -35.66 11.64
CA ARG A 14 -14.13 -36.56 10.49
C ARG A 14 -14.21 -38.03 10.86
N GLN A 15 -14.70 -38.39 12.03
CA GLN A 15 -14.95 -39.81 12.39
C GLN A 15 -16.37 -40.03 12.85
N PRO A 16 -16.97 -41.23 12.56
CA PRO A 16 -18.32 -41.55 12.97
C PRO A 16 -18.44 -41.45 14.49
N MET A 17 -19.52 -40.79 14.93
CA MET A 17 -19.83 -40.62 16.34
C MET A 17 -19.95 -41.96 17.03
N VAL A 18 -18.91 -42.37 17.72
CA VAL A 18 -19.03 -43.27 18.89
C VAL A 18 -19.34 -42.35 20.05
N SER A 19 -20.50 -42.46 20.65
CA SER A 19 -20.86 -41.71 21.85
C SER A 19 -20.01 -42.21 23.01
N VAL A 20 -18.86 -41.57 23.23
CA VAL A 20 -18.04 -41.76 24.42
C VAL A 20 -18.45 -40.62 25.37
N SER A 21 -19.02 -41.01 26.52
CA SER A 21 -19.24 -40.06 27.62
C SER A 21 -17.88 -39.67 28.19
N TYR A 22 -17.41 -38.47 27.89
CA TYR A 22 -16.21 -37.91 28.49
C TYR A 22 -16.55 -37.33 29.85
N GLU A 23 -15.80 -37.72 30.89
CA GLU A 23 -15.71 -36.97 32.12
C GLU A 23 -14.94 -35.67 31.80
N TYR A 24 -15.61 -34.53 31.89
CA TYR A 24 -15.12 -33.26 31.44
C TYR A 24 -14.15 -32.62 32.45
N GLY A 25 -12.87 -32.58 32.09
CA GLY A 25 -11.98 -31.53 32.55
C GLY A 25 -11.83 -30.55 31.41
N GLU A 26 -12.20 -29.29 31.56
CA GLU A 26 -11.97 -28.27 30.58
C GLU A 26 -10.59 -27.65 30.79
N ILE A 27 -9.86 -27.45 29.68
CA ILE A 27 -8.62 -26.70 29.70
C ILE A 27 -8.94 -25.32 29.09
N ASP A 28 -8.79 -24.30 29.90
CA ASP A 28 -9.00 -22.91 29.49
C ASP A 28 -7.66 -22.30 29.06
N ILE A 29 -7.51 -22.00 27.77
CA ILE A 29 -6.32 -21.35 27.23
C ILE A 29 -6.62 -19.86 27.14
N LYS A 30 -5.77 -19.05 27.77
CA LYS A 30 -5.88 -17.59 27.78
C LYS A 30 -4.62 -16.96 27.22
N ALA A 31 -4.77 -16.16 26.17
CA ALA A 31 -3.69 -15.43 25.54
C ALA A 31 -4.11 -13.98 25.27
N PRO A 32 -3.55 -13.00 25.97
CA PRO A 32 -3.80 -11.58 25.65
C PRO A 32 -3.33 -11.24 24.24
N LEU A 33 -4.15 -10.51 23.48
CA LEU A 33 -3.78 -10.02 22.16
C LEU A 33 -3.47 -8.52 22.25
N VAL A 34 -2.34 -8.13 21.69
CA VAL A 34 -1.90 -6.74 21.64
C VAL A 34 -1.90 -6.31 20.16
N PHE A 35 -2.77 -5.39 19.83
CA PHE A 35 -2.91 -4.83 18.49
C PHE A 35 -2.15 -3.52 18.36
N PRO A 36 -1.56 -3.23 17.20
CA PRO A 36 -0.84 -1.98 16.94
C PRO A 36 -1.78 -0.84 16.56
N GLY A 37 -3.00 -0.76 17.03
CA GLY A 37 -3.94 0.29 16.68
C GLY A 37 -5.39 -0.18 16.73
N ILE A 38 -6.07 -0.27 15.59
CA ILE A 38 -7.49 -0.66 15.52
C ILE A 38 -7.63 -2.15 15.83
N VAL A 39 -8.51 -2.46 16.77
CA VAL A 39 -8.88 -3.84 17.13
C VAL A 39 -9.99 -4.30 16.19
N PRO A 40 -9.86 -5.43 15.47
CA PRO A 40 -10.90 -5.91 14.57
C PRO A 40 -12.14 -6.35 15.35
N GLU A 41 -13.31 -6.24 14.73
CA GLU A 41 -14.59 -6.64 15.35
C GLU A 41 -14.71 -8.16 15.53
N GLU A 42 -14.07 -8.94 14.68
CA GLU A 42 -14.06 -10.41 14.71
C GLU A 42 -12.68 -10.95 14.37
N LEU A 43 -12.24 -11.97 15.09
CA LEU A 43 -11.02 -12.73 14.84
C LEU A 43 -11.30 -14.23 14.83
N SER A 44 -10.59 -14.92 13.94
CA SER A 44 -10.57 -16.36 13.91
C SER A 44 -9.22 -16.88 14.40
N TYR A 45 -9.20 -17.95 15.19
CA TYR A 45 -7.98 -18.66 15.57
C TYR A 45 -8.17 -20.16 15.53
N GLN A 46 -7.09 -20.86 15.32
CA GLN A 46 -7.05 -22.30 15.17
C GLN A 46 -5.99 -22.91 16.08
N ILE A 47 -6.31 -24.04 16.69
CA ILE A 47 -5.38 -24.80 17.52
C ILE A 47 -5.13 -26.13 16.85
N PHE A 48 -3.86 -26.48 16.70
CA PHE A 48 -3.40 -27.71 16.07
C PHE A 48 -2.61 -28.54 17.10
N ALA A 49 -2.65 -29.85 16.93
CA ALA A 49 -1.70 -30.73 17.61
C ALA A 49 -0.33 -30.62 16.93
N ASN A 50 0.75 -30.86 17.70
CA ASN A 50 2.09 -30.81 17.15
C ASN A 50 2.27 -31.82 16.01
N GLY A 51 2.83 -31.34 14.91
CA GLY A 51 3.08 -32.13 13.69
C GLY A 51 1.93 -32.16 12.69
N ASP A 52 0.73 -31.70 13.04
CA ASP A 52 -0.38 -31.51 12.09
C ASP A 52 -0.59 -30.01 11.84
N SER A 53 -0.29 -29.57 10.64
CA SER A 53 -0.51 -28.18 10.22
C SER A 53 -1.72 -28.03 9.27
N ILE A 54 -2.44 -29.11 8.99
CA ILE A 54 -3.50 -29.15 7.98
C ILE A 54 -4.87 -29.20 8.64
N ASN A 55 -5.01 -30.01 9.70
CA ASN A 55 -6.29 -30.25 10.35
C ASN A 55 -6.30 -29.61 11.75
N PRO A 56 -6.97 -28.47 11.93
CA PRO A 56 -7.09 -27.88 13.26
C PRO A 56 -7.92 -28.77 14.18
N LEU A 57 -7.48 -28.92 15.41
CA LEU A 57 -8.27 -29.56 16.46
C LEU A 57 -9.53 -28.77 16.74
N ILE A 58 -9.39 -27.45 16.75
CA ILE A 58 -10.48 -26.50 17.00
C ILE A 58 -10.28 -25.23 16.18
N THR A 59 -11.39 -24.70 15.66
CA THR A 59 -11.44 -23.37 15.05
C THR A 59 -12.43 -22.52 15.85
N ILE A 60 -11.99 -21.37 16.30
CA ILE A 60 -12.77 -20.45 17.14
C ILE A 60 -12.92 -19.15 16.37
N LYS A 61 -14.17 -18.69 16.25
CA LYS A 61 -14.50 -17.33 15.83
C LYS A 61 -14.94 -16.54 17.05
N SER A 62 -14.29 -15.42 17.30
CA SER A 62 -14.58 -14.58 18.46
C SER A 62 -14.86 -13.16 18.03
N LYS A 63 -15.90 -12.61 18.62
CA LYS A 63 -16.20 -11.17 18.58
C LYS A 63 -15.44 -10.39 19.66
N THR A 64 -14.76 -11.09 20.57
CA THR A 64 -13.92 -10.49 21.60
C THR A 64 -12.47 -10.66 21.16
N THR A 65 -11.85 -9.59 20.77
CA THR A 65 -10.56 -9.61 20.07
C THR A 65 -9.36 -9.33 20.96
N GLU A 66 -9.58 -8.93 22.21
CA GLU A 66 -8.50 -8.63 23.17
C GLU A 66 -7.91 -9.86 23.85
N LEU A 67 -8.64 -10.98 23.84
CA LEU A 67 -8.23 -12.21 24.51
C LEU A 67 -8.61 -13.43 23.70
N VAL A 68 -7.62 -14.25 23.33
CA VAL A 68 -7.88 -15.63 22.88
C VAL A 68 -8.35 -16.43 24.07
N ARG A 69 -9.52 -17.02 23.97
CA ARG A 69 -10.05 -17.96 24.94
C ARG A 69 -10.54 -19.22 24.24
N ALA A 70 -9.96 -20.35 24.60
CA ALA A 70 -10.30 -21.63 24.04
C ALA A 70 -10.51 -22.67 25.14
N PHE A 71 -11.56 -23.45 25.00
CA PHE A 71 -11.81 -24.59 25.86
C PHE A 71 -11.51 -25.88 25.08
N LEU A 72 -10.58 -26.68 25.59
CA LEU A 72 -10.24 -27.97 24.99
C LEU A 72 -10.72 -29.11 25.91
N PRO A 73 -11.38 -30.13 25.33
CA PRO A 73 -11.74 -31.33 26.10
C PRO A 73 -10.47 -32.00 26.64
N GLN A 74 -10.46 -32.42 27.90
CA GLN A 74 -9.33 -33.04 28.59
C GLN A 74 -8.70 -34.20 27.79
N GLY A 75 -9.50 -35.02 27.13
CA GLY A 75 -9.04 -36.14 26.32
C GLY A 75 -8.21 -35.76 25.09
N VAL A 76 -8.28 -34.52 24.66
CA VAL A 76 -7.51 -34.03 23.49
C VAL A 76 -6.04 -33.75 23.91
N LEU A 77 -5.81 -33.36 25.15
CA LEU A 77 -4.49 -33.00 25.68
C LEU A 77 -3.78 -34.11 26.43
N SER A 78 -4.50 -35.17 26.89
CA SER A 78 -4.02 -36.14 27.86
C SER A 78 -3.48 -37.48 27.30
N THR A 79 -3.23 -37.60 26.00
CA THR A 79 -2.67 -38.86 25.49
C THR A 79 -1.16 -38.84 25.54
N GLU A 80 -0.61 -39.58 26.51
CA GLU A 80 0.78 -40.01 26.68
C GLU A 80 1.89 -39.03 26.24
N GLY A 81 2.39 -38.30 27.19
CA GLY A 81 3.52 -37.37 27.02
C GLY A 81 3.11 -35.92 26.79
N ARG A 82 3.98 -35.01 27.19
CA ARG A 82 3.83 -33.56 26.95
C ARG A 82 3.64 -33.33 25.48
N LYS A 83 2.45 -32.90 25.07
CA LYS A 83 2.16 -32.55 23.69
C LYS A 83 2.31 -31.06 23.49
N ASN A 84 3.04 -30.72 22.45
CA ASN A 84 3.11 -29.34 21.99
C ASN A 84 1.88 -29.03 21.11
N PHE A 85 1.30 -27.89 21.31
CA PHE A 85 0.19 -27.35 20.52
C PHE A 85 0.62 -26.10 19.80
N ILE A 86 -0.08 -25.80 18.71
CA ILE A 86 0.15 -24.63 17.91
C ILE A 86 -1.15 -23.85 17.85
N LEU A 87 -1.12 -22.63 18.40
CA LEU A 87 -2.16 -21.65 18.17
C LEU A 87 -1.79 -20.84 16.94
N ILE A 88 -2.67 -20.82 15.96
CA ILE A 88 -2.52 -19.98 14.77
C ILE A 88 -3.66 -18.96 14.75
N ILE A 89 -3.29 -17.70 14.67
CA ILE A 89 -4.20 -16.62 14.29
C ILE A 89 -4.11 -16.53 12.78
N PRO A 90 -5.16 -16.95 12.04
CA PRO A 90 -5.14 -16.93 10.58
C PRO A 90 -4.97 -15.53 10.02
N HIS A 91 -4.65 -15.50 8.75
CA HIS A 91 -4.57 -14.28 7.98
C HIS A 91 -5.88 -13.47 8.05
N HIS A 92 -5.76 -12.20 8.37
CA HIS A 92 -6.84 -11.21 8.34
C HIS A 92 -6.45 -10.12 7.33
N PRO A 93 -7.39 -9.43 6.69
CA PRO A 93 -7.06 -8.33 5.76
C PRO A 93 -6.08 -7.30 6.33
N ASP A 94 -6.18 -7.01 7.62
CA ASP A 94 -5.38 -5.97 8.29
C ASP A 94 -4.16 -6.51 9.03
N PHE A 95 -4.06 -7.81 9.30
CA PHE A 95 -3.02 -8.37 10.16
C PHE A 95 -2.38 -9.60 9.53
N SER A 96 -1.09 -9.73 9.78
CA SER A 96 -0.33 -10.93 9.41
C SER A 96 -0.73 -12.12 10.28
N SER A 97 -0.72 -13.32 9.68
CA SER A 97 -0.89 -14.56 10.44
C SER A 97 0.17 -14.67 11.54
N LYS A 98 -0.24 -15.11 12.72
CA LYS A 98 0.64 -15.32 13.88
C LYS A 98 0.55 -16.75 14.35
N LYS A 99 1.70 -17.35 14.63
CA LYS A 99 1.84 -18.71 15.14
C LYS A 99 2.50 -18.67 16.51
N VAL A 100 1.89 -19.33 17.48
CA VAL A 100 2.42 -19.49 18.84
C VAL A 100 2.40 -20.96 19.22
N THR A 101 3.51 -21.50 19.73
CA THR A 101 3.60 -22.86 20.25
C THR A 101 3.48 -22.84 21.77
N PHE A 102 2.76 -23.80 22.32
CA PHE A 102 2.63 -23.96 23.78
C PHE A 102 2.56 -25.42 24.16
N GLU A 103 2.91 -25.74 25.41
CA GLU A 103 2.82 -27.07 25.96
C GLU A 103 1.44 -27.28 26.59
N GLY A 104 0.85 -28.45 26.37
CA GLY A 104 -0.38 -28.86 27.00
C GLY A 104 -0.19 -29.23 28.47
N VAL A 105 -1.27 -29.06 29.23
CA VAL A 105 -1.38 -29.54 30.63
C VAL A 105 -2.53 -30.53 30.72
N ASP A 106 -2.50 -31.38 31.74
CA ASP A 106 -3.54 -32.40 31.90
C ASP A 106 -4.91 -31.82 32.29
N PHE A 107 -4.93 -30.71 33.01
CA PHE A 107 -6.15 -29.95 33.37
C PHE A 107 -5.79 -28.56 33.89
N GLY A 108 -6.77 -27.67 33.84
CA GLY A 108 -6.67 -26.32 34.41
C GLY A 108 -6.56 -25.20 33.34
N GLU A 109 -5.84 -24.17 33.73
CA GLU A 109 -5.68 -22.99 32.87
C GLU A 109 -4.28 -22.90 32.29
N ILE A 110 -4.17 -22.56 31.01
CA ILE A 110 -2.91 -22.25 30.32
C ILE A 110 -2.90 -20.76 30.04
N PHE A 111 -1.95 -20.04 30.61
CA PHE A 111 -1.71 -18.64 30.30
C PHE A 111 -0.54 -18.53 29.34
N LEU A 112 -0.79 -17.97 28.18
CA LEU A 112 0.25 -17.65 27.23
C LEU A 112 0.70 -16.20 27.40
N ASP A 113 1.94 -15.94 27.05
CA ASP A 113 2.45 -14.56 26.97
C ASP A 113 1.62 -13.72 25.99
N PRO A 114 1.59 -12.40 26.17
CA PRO A 114 0.89 -11.50 25.25
C PRO A 114 1.33 -11.71 23.80
N ILE A 115 0.36 -11.94 22.93
CA ILE A 115 0.60 -12.15 21.50
C ILE A 115 0.50 -10.80 20.80
N HIS A 116 1.63 -10.27 20.38
CA HIS A 116 1.69 -9.04 19.59
C HIS A 116 1.28 -9.33 18.14
N ILE A 117 0.18 -8.74 17.73
CA ILE A 117 -0.31 -8.81 16.36
C ILE A 117 0.45 -7.80 15.50
N VAL A 118 0.81 -8.19 14.29
CA VAL A 118 1.55 -7.33 13.35
C VAL A 118 0.62 -6.94 12.23
N GLN A 119 0.53 -5.64 11.96
CA GLN A 119 -0.24 -5.13 10.83
C GLN A 119 0.33 -5.67 9.52
N GLN A 120 -0.54 -5.98 8.55
CA GLN A 120 -0.08 -6.35 7.22
C GLN A 120 0.60 -5.17 6.54
N PRO A 121 1.75 -5.38 5.90
CA PRO A 121 2.36 -4.33 5.11
C PRO A 121 1.47 -3.95 3.92
N LEU A 122 1.39 -2.68 3.62
CA LEU A 122 0.84 -2.20 2.37
C LEU A 122 1.86 -2.46 1.26
N THR A 123 1.44 -3.18 0.23
CA THR A 123 2.26 -3.43 -0.96
C THR A 123 1.70 -2.64 -2.14
N ILE A 124 2.55 -1.85 -2.77
CA ILE A 124 2.22 -1.11 -3.98
C ILE A 124 3.16 -1.60 -5.08
N ALA A 125 2.60 -2.11 -6.15
CA ALA A 125 3.37 -2.65 -7.27
C ALA A 125 2.81 -2.18 -8.59
N GLY A 126 3.64 -2.12 -9.63
CA GLY A 126 3.23 -1.74 -10.97
C GLY A 126 4.38 -1.77 -11.96
N LEU A 127 4.13 -1.22 -13.13
CA LEU A 127 5.11 -1.06 -14.20
C LEU A 127 5.43 0.41 -14.40
N VAL A 128 6.67 0.70 -14.74
CA VAL A 128 7.11 2.02 -15.21
C VAL A 128 7.32 1.95 -16.71
N SER A 129 6.64 2.81 -17.44
CA SER A 129 6.70 2.88 -18.90
C SER A 129 6.74 4.32 -19.42
N ASN A 130 7.22 4.45 -20.65
CA ASN A 130 7.14 5.67 -21.44
C ASN A 130 5.70 5.87 -21.96
N THR A 131 5.09 6.97 -21.66
CA THR A 131 3.70 7.26 -22.05
C THR A 131 3.52 7.42 -23.56
N LEU A 132 4.58 7.77 -24.31
CA LEU A 132 4.53 7.98 -25.77
C LEU A 132 4.73 6.68 -26.55
N THR A 133 5.61 5.79 -26.07
CA THR A 133 6.05 4.62 -26.83
C THR A 133 5.61 3.30 -26.21
N ASP A 134 5.02 3.33 -25.02
CA ASP A 134 4.73 2.16 -24.19
C ASP A 134 5.97 1.32 -23.83
N GLU A 135 7.16 1.83 -24.12
CA GLU A 135 8.39 1.15 -23.76
C GLU A 135 8.57 1.08 -22.25
N ILE A 136 9.03 -0.06 -21.79
CA ILE A 136 9.35 -0.30 -20.39
C ILE A 136 10.61 0.48 -20.01
N LEU A 137 10.54 1.17 -18.86
CA LEU A 137 11.64 1.98 -18.36
C LEU A 137 12.28 1.33 -17.12
N PRO A 138 13.49 0.78 -17.25
CA PRO A 138 14.29 0.29 -16.14
C PRO A 138 14.97 1.44 -15.39
N ASP A 139 15.43 1.15 -14.17
CA ASP A 139 16.27 2.02 -13.32
C ASP A 139 15.63 3.38 -12.97
N ILE A 140 14.32 3.49 -13.09
CA ILE A 140 13.58 4.68 -12.66
C ILE A 140 13.35 4.64 -11.15
N ASP A 141 13.68 5.72 -10.47
CA ASP A 141 13.39 5.87 -9.05
C ASP A 141 11.90 6.04 -8.80
N VAL A 142 11.38 5.23 -7.85
CA VAL A 142 10.00 5.30 -7.37
C VAL A 142 10.04 5.46 -5.87
N SER A 143 9.50 6.55 -5.40
CA SER A 143 9.49 6.93 -3.98
C SER A 143 8.06 7.05 -3.47
N ILE A 144 7.84 6.66 -2.20
CA ILE A 144 6.58 6.87 -1.52
C ILE A 144 6.75 7.71 -0.28
N PHE A 145 5.86 8.66 -0.10
CA PHE A 145 5.86 9.63 0.97
C PHE A 145 4.56 9.56 1.77
N LEU A 146 4.67 9.83 3.08
CA LEU A 146 3.57 10.17 3.95
C LEU A 146 3.70 11.66 4.31
N GLY A 147 2.82 12.50 3.75
CA GLY A 147 3.05 13.94 3.80
C GLY A 147 4.38 14.34 3.14
N ASN A 148 5.34 14.79 3.94
CA ASN A 148 6.70 15.15 3.48
C ASN A 148 7.77 14.11 3.89
N GLU A 149 7.40 13.05 4.59
CA GLU A 149 8.32 12.01 5.02
C GLU A 149 8.47 10.94 3.94
N LEU A 150 9.71 10.67 3.53
CA LEU A 150 10.04 9.57 2.63
C LEU A 150 9.96 8.25 3.40
N LEU A 151 8.99 7.39 3.05
CA LEU A 151 8.85 6.07 3.67
C LEU A 151 9.74 5.03 3.00
N GLN A 152 9.77 5.01 1.67
CA GLN A 152 10.58 4.07 0.91
C GLN A 152 10.93 4.63 -0.47
N LYS A 153 12.08 4.20 -1.00
CA LYS A 153 12.53 4.45 -2.36
C LYS A 153 13.05 3.15 -2.97
N VAL A 154 12.62 2.83 -4.18
CA VAL A 154 13.06 1.68 -4.97
C VAL A 154 13.36 2.13 -6.40
N TYR A 155 13.96 1.23 -7.19
CA TYR A 155 14.15 1.44 -8.63
C TYR A 155 13.39 0.39 -9.42
N SER A 156 12.86 0.76 -10.57
CA SER A 156 12.25 -0.19 -11.48
C SER A 156 13.29 -1.18 -11.98
N LYS A 157 12.87 -2.45 -12.10
CA LYS A 157 13.73 -3.54 -12.63
C LYS A 157 13.87 -3.44 -14.15
N ASN A 158 14.69 -4.31 -14.73
CA ASN A 158 14.87 -4.41 -16.19
C ASN A 158 13.57 -4.64 -16.97
N ASN A 159 12.56 -5.22 -16.35
CA ASN A 159 11.22 -5.43 -16.91
C ASN A 159 10.24 -4.31 -16.52
N GLY A 160 10.70 -3.19 -15.96
CA GLY A 160 9.92 -2.05 -15.52
C GLY A 160 9.13 -2.25 -14.23
N GLU A 161 9.11 -3.44 -13.67
CA GLU A 161 8.40 -3.70 -12.42
C GLU A 161 9.03 -2.98 -11.24
N TYR A 162 8.19 -2.45 -10.37
CA TYR A 162 8.60 -1.97 -9.06
C TYR A 162 7.67 -2.52 -7.96
N ILE A 163 8.19 -2.64 -6.75
CA ILE A 163 7.43 -3.07 -5.58
C ILE A 163 7.88 -2.21 -4.39
N LEU A 164 6.92 -1.53 -3.80
CA LEU A 164 7.06 -0.82 -2.55
C LEU A 164 6.33 -1.60 -1.46
N THR A 165 6.97 -1.77 -0.30
CA THR A 165 6.39 -2.49 0.84
C THR A 165 6.51 -1.62 2.07
N ILE A 166 5.40 -1.08 2.55
CA ILE A 166 5.35 -0.17 3.68
C ILE A 166 4.92 -0.95 4.90
N SER A 167 5.84 -1.08 5.85
CA SER A 167 5.59 -1.70 7.14
C SER A 167 5.45 -0.62 8.21
N GLY A 168 4.45 -0.73 9.08
CA GLY A 168 4.24 0.22 10.17
C GLY A 168 2.77 0.56 10.38
N GLU A 169 2.53 1.37 11.39
CA GLU A 169 1.21 1.93 11.66
C GLU A 169 1.00 3.14 10.73
N TYR A 170 0.10 3.02 9.79
CA TYR A 170 -0.40 4.13 9.00
C TYR A 170 -1.92 4.18 9.14
N LYS A 171 -2.44 5.40 9.25
CA LYS A 171 -3.88 5.61 9.37
C LYS A 171 -4.48 5.71 7.98
N ASP A 172 -5.65 5.12 7.79
CA ASP A 172 -6.37 5.14 6.51
C ASP A 172 -6.70 6.57 6.01
N GLU A 173 -6.68 7.55 6.91
CA GLU A 173 -6.94 8.96 6.61
C GLU A 173 -5.71 9.71 6.06
N GLU A 174 -4.52 9.11 6.11
CA GLU A 174 -3.29 9.75 5.66
C GLU A 174 -3.05 9.47 4.17
N ALA A 175 -3.00 10.52 3.37
CA ALA A 175 -2.70 10.40 1.94
C ALA A 175 -1.23 10.01 1.72
N LEU A 176 -1.01 8.87 1.09
CA LEU A 176 0.28 8.49 0.57
C LEU A 176 0.51 9.13 -0.80
N ARG A 177 1.72 9.60 -1.06
CA ARG A 177 2.11 10.16 -2.35
C ARG A 177 3.20 9.34 -3.01
N ILE A 178 2.97 8.87 -4.23
CA ILE A 178 4.00 8.28 -5.08
C ILE A 178 4.61 9.34 -5.96
N ILE A 179 5.94 9.35 -6.04
CA ILE A 179 6.73 10.17 -6.97
C ILE A 179 7.69 9.24 -7.69
N ALA A 180 7.74 9.34 -9.03
CA ALA A 180 8.69 8.58 -9.82
C ALA A 180 9.38 9.48 -10.86
N GLY A 181 10.66 9.19 -11.16
CA GLY A 181 11.45 9.94 -12.12
C GLY A 181 11.83 11.34 -11.66
N GLU A 182 12.04 11.56 -10.37
CA GLU A 182 12.31 12.87 -9.79
C GLU A 182 13.54 13.55 -10.39
N LYS A 183 14.51 12.77 -10.87
CA LYS A 183 15.74 13.29 -11.48
C LYS A 183 15.64 13.54 -12.98
N LEU A 184 14.55 13.12 -13.61
CA LEU A 184 14.38 13.27 -15.04
C LEU A 184 14.11 14.71 -15.44
N ILE A 185 14.47 15.08 -16.68
CA ILE A 185 14.21 16.41 -17.24
C ILE A 185 12.71 16.67 -17.34
N CYS A 186 11.95 15.67 -17.79
CA CYS A 186 10.49 15.74 -17.79
C CYS A 186 9.93 15.58 -16.38
N ALA A 187 8.78 16.19 -16.11
CA ALA A 187 8.17 16.18 -14.79
C ALA A 187 8.02 14.77 -14.23
N PRO A 188 8.36 14.59 -12.97
CA PRO A 188 8.16 13.30 -12.32
C PRO A 188 6.66 12.97 -12.26
N PHE A 189 6.36 11.69 -12.33
CA PHE A 189 5.02 11.21 -11.99
C PHE A 189 4.73 11.51 -10.52
N ARG A 190 3.57 12.10 -10.24
CA ARG A 190 3.10 12.39 -8.88
C ARG A 190 1.64 11.99 -8.75
N ARG A 191 1.33 11.16 -7.78
CA ARG A 191 -0.03 10.72 -7.51
C ARG A 191 -0.24 10.52 -6.02
N ASP A 192 -1.29 11.13 -5.48
CA ASP A 192 -1.79 10.82 -4.14
C ASP A 192 -2.63 9.54 -4.21
N ILE A 193 -2.43 8.64 -3.24
CA ILE A 193 -3.06 7.33 -3.19
C ILE A 193 -3.90 7.25 -1.93
N ASN A 194 -5.17 6.94 -2.11
CA ASN A 194 -6.04 6.49 -1.04
C ASN A 194 -6.05 4.96 -1.04
N PHE A 195 -5.76 4.35 0.09
CA PHE A 195 -5.61 2.90 0.23
C PHE A 195 -6.68 2.26 1.12
N GLU A 196 -7.84 2.90 1.24
CA GLU A 196 -8.97 2.41 2.05
C GLU A 196 -9.17 0.91 1.87
N ASN A 197 -8.95 0.15 2.95
CA ASN A 197 -9.17 -1.29 3.03
C ASN A 197 -8.40 -2.18 2.01
N THR A 198 -7.41 -1.64 1.30
CA THR A 198 -6.64 -2.40 0.31
C THR A 198 -5.17 -2.49 0.72
N LYS A 199 -4.67 -3.72 0.93
CA LYS A 199 -3.27 -3.97 1.29
C LYS A 199 -2.37 -4.24 0.09
N ASN A 200 -2.95 -4.47 -1.08
CA ASN A 200 -2.23 -4.65 -2.33
C ASN A 200 -2.79 -3.70 -3.37
N LEU A 201 -2.01 -2.72 -3.77
CA LEU A 201 -2.38 -1.73 -4.77
C LEU A 201 -1.57 -1.95 -6.04
N LYS A 202 -2.24 -1.88 -7.19
CA LYS A 202 -1.58 -1.81 -8.49
C LYS A 202 -1.58 -0.36 -8.96
N VAL A 203 -0.38 0.20 -9.20
CA VAL A 203 -0.20 1.56 -9.71
C VAL A 203 0.81 1.52 -10.85
N ASP A 204 0.33 1.56 -12.07
CA ASP A 204 1.20 1.69 -13.23
C ASP A 204 1.60 3.16 -13.40
N ILE A 205 2.87 3.40 -13.71
CA ILE A 205 3.50 4.71 -13.78
C ILE A 205 3.86 4.98 -15.25
N GLY A 206 3.17 5.93 -15.87
CA GLY A 206 3.53 6.43 -17.18
C GLY A 206 4.34 7.71 -17.06
N LEU A 207 5.58 7.71 -17.53
CA LEU A 207 6.45 8.89 -17.55
C LEU A 207 6.45 9.54 -18.92
N GLY A 208 6.58 10.86 -18.92
CA GLY A 208 6.56 11.67 -20.13
C GLY A 208 5.15 12.16 -20.50
N PRO A 209 5.05 13.02 -21.53
CA PRO A 209 3.77 13.47 -22.07
C PRO A 209 3.03 12.32 -22.75
N SER A 210 1.71 12.37 -22.78
CA SER A 210 0.92 11.44 -23.59
C SER A 210 1.08 11.70 -25.09
N GLN A 211 0.81 10.69 -25.93
CA GLN A 211 0.75 10.87 -27.37
C GLN A 211 -0.29 11.95 -27.74
N GLU A 212 -1.42 11.94 -27.05
CA GLU A 212 -2.48 12.92 -27.29
C GLU A 212 -2.07 14.36 -26.96
N LEU A 213 -1.17 14.56 -25.96
CA LEU A 213 -0.60 15.89 -25.69
C LEU A 213 0.41 16.27 -26.77
N ALA A 214 1.25 15.31 -27.17
CA ALA A 214 2.27 15.52 -28.22
C ALA A 214 1.65 15.88 -29.58
N ASP A 215 0.47 15.38 -29.89
CA ASP A 215 -0.25 15.63 -31.13
C ASP A 215 -0.86 17.04 -31.20
N LEU A 216 -0.97 17.76 -30.07
CA LEU A 216 -1.55 19.11 -30.03
C LEU A 216 -0.59 20.20 -30.52
N GLY A 217 0.72 20.01 -30.42
CA GLY A 217 1.70 21.02 -30.80
C GLY A 217 3.13 20.70 -30.46
N ASN A 218 4.02 21.68 -30.57
CA ASN A 218 5.39 21.51 -30.13
C ASN A 218 5.47 21.38 -28.63
N LEU A 219 6.18 20.37 -28.16
CA LEU A 219 6.37 20.13 -26.73
C LEU A 219 7.45 21.05 -26.16
N TYR A 220 7.13 21.67 -25.05
CA TYR A 220 8.01 22.44 -24.20
C TYR A 220 7.95 21.90 -22.78
N ILE A 221 8.93 22.25 -21.97
CA ILE A 221 8.93 21.97 -20.53
C ILE A 221 9.15 23.25 -19.74
N THR A 222 8.60 23.31 -18.54
CA THR A 222 8.91 24.38 -17.60
C THR A 222 10.38 24.26 -17.15
N ASN A 223 11.14 25.35 -17.20
CA ASN A 223 12.57 25.35 -16.81
C ASN A 223 12.81 25.71 -15.35
N LYS A 224 11.78 26.19 -14.66
CA LYS A 224 11.78 26.51 -13.22
C LYS A 224 10.52 26.02 -12.51
N ALA A 225 10.53 26.01 -11.20
CA ALA A 225 9.35 25.71 -10.38
C ALA A 225 8.44 26.94 -10.24
N ASN A 226 7.17 26.69 -9.90
CA ASN A 226 6.14 27.71 -9.66
C ASN A 226 5.85 28.61 -10.87
N VAL A 227 5.89 28.04 -12.07
CA VAL A 227 5.48 28.74 -13.29
C VAL A 227 3.96 28.98 -13.27
N HIS A 228 3.56 30.23 -13.45
CA HIS A 228 2.15 30.61 -13.45
C HIS A 228 1.46 30.20 -14.76
N PHE A 229 0.55 29.26 -14.69
CA PHE A 229 -0.34 28.89 -15.79
C PHE A 229 -1.67 29.61 -15.62
N ARG A 230 -2.06 30.45 -16.58
CA ARG A 230 -3.13 31.45 -16.45
C ARG A 230 -4.27 31.25 -17.42
N ASP A 231 -5.45 31.74 -17.03
CA ASP A 231 -6.66 31.73 -17.88
C ASP A 231 -6.61 32.74 -19.01
N LYS A 232 -5.78 33.78 -18.91
CA LYS A 232 -5.71 34.91 -19.87
C LYS A 232 -4.28 35.34 -20.18
N PRO A 233 -4.02 35.91 -21.39
CA PRO A 233 -2.68 36.25 -21.85
C PRO A 233 -2.14 37.58 -21.26
N HIS A 234 -2.28 37.77 -19.97
CA HIS A 234 -1.73 38.97 -19.29
C HIS A 234 -1.47 38.69 -17.80
N ILE A 235 -0.63 39.51 -17.19
CA ILE A 235 -0.22 39.38 -15.77
C ILE A 235 -1.44 39.45 -14.81
N GLY A 236 -2.54 40.11 -15.22
CA GLY A 236 -3.80 40.16 -14.47
C GLY A 236 -4.73 38.94 -14.66
N GLY A 237 -4.35 37.97 -15.46
CA GLY A 237 -5.08 36.72 -15.58
C GLY A 237 -5.01 35.90 -14.28
N SER A 238 -6.09 35.18 -13.97
CA SER A 238 -6.11 34.30 -12.81
C SER A 238 -5.14 33.14 -13.01
N THR A 239 -4.33 32.83 -12.00
CA THR A 239 -3.50 31.64 -12.02
C THR A 239 -4.38 30.41 -11.82
N LEU A 240 -4.42 29.54 -12.82
CA LEU A 240 -5.10 28.26 -12.77
C LEU A 240 -4.27 27.27 -11.96
N PHE A 241 -2.95 27.21 -12.26
CA PHE A 241 -1.99 26.33 -11.59
C PHE A 241 -0.63 27.00 -11.44
N LEU A 242 0.13 26.51 -10.44
CA LEU A 242 1.55 26.71 -10.36
C LEU A 242 2.25 25.43 -10.82
N LEU A 243 2.85 25.47 -11.99
CA LEU A 243 3.49 24.31 -12.58
C LEU A 243 4.85 24.05 -11.95
N PRO A 244 5.19 22.77 -11.67
CA PRO A 244 6.54 22.40 -11.22
C PRO A 244 7.54 22.55 -12.36
N LYS A 245 8.83 22.47 -12.06
CA LYS A 245 9.89 22.34 -13.06
C LYS A 245 9.76 21.00 -13.80
N GLY A 246 9.96 21.01 -15.12
CA GLY A 246 9.91 19.82 -15.96
C GLY A 246 8.49 19.44 -16.42
N GLU A 247 7.46 20.29 -16.18
CA GLU A 247 6.10 20.01 -16.65
C GLU A 247 6.01 20.13 -18.16
N PRO A 248 5.56 19.09 -18.89
CA PRO A 248 5.42 19.12 -20.34
C PRO A 248 4.18 19.93 -20.76
N ILE A 249 4.34 20.72 -21.80
CA ILE A 249 3.33 21.62 -22.36
C ILE A 249 3.33 21.48 -23.86
N ALA A 250 2.17 21.19 -24.44
CA ALA A 250 1.98 21.30 -25.89
C ALA A 250 1.63 22.75 -26.26
N VAL A 251 2.55 23.46 -26.90
CA VAL A 251 2.35 24.84 -27.29
C VAL A 251 1.63 24.92 -28.66
N GLU A 252 0.47 25.50 -28.65
CA GLU A 252 -0.42 25.65 -29.83
C GLU A 252 -0.30 27.04 -30.47
N GLN A 253 -0.07 28.09 -29.67
CA GLN A 253 0.02 29.46 -30.14
C GLN A 253 1.15 30.20 -29.42
N VAL A 254 1.74 31.13 -30.18
CA VAL A 254 2.81 32.03 -29.72
C VAL A 254 2.37 33.47 -29.83
N SER A 255 2.42 34.21 -28.74
CA SER A 255 2.08 35.62 -28.70
C SER A 255 3.16 36.41 -27.95
N LYS A 256 4.02 37.15 -28.68
CA LYS A 256 5.11 37.96 -28.12
C LYS A 256 5.95 37.17 -27.09
N SER A 257 5.75 37.46 -25.79
CA SER A 257 6.43 36.84 -24.67
C SER A 257 5.66 35.65 -24.05
N LEU A 258 4.48 35.29 -24.60
CA LEU A 258 3.59 34.28 -24.02
C LEU A 258 3.41 33.10 -24.95
N TYR A 259 3.22 31.95 -24.36
CA TYR A 259 2.71 30.76 -25.01
C TYR A 259 1.28 30.46 -24.55
N PHE A 260 0.42 30.08 -25.48
CA PHE A 260 -0.80 29.36 -25.18
C PHE A 260 -0.59 27.90 -25.46
N GLY A 261 -0.83 27.07 -24.45
CA GLY A 261 -0.60 25.65 -24.59
C GLY A 261 -1.49 24.84 -23.64
N THR A 262 -1.41 23.54 -23.82
CA THR A 262 -2.16 22.56 -23.07
C THR A 262 -1.21 21.72 -22.20
N ILE A 263 -1.60 21.48 -20.97
CA ILE A 263 -0.94 20.59 -20.02
C ILE A 263 -1.83 19.39 -19.70
N GLU A 264 -1.25 18.34 -19.17
CA GLU A 264 -1.98 17.19 -18.62
C GLU A 264 -1.80 17.10 -17.12
N ILE A 265 -2.90 17.05 -16.40
CA ILE A 265 -2.91 16.89 -14.94
C ILE A 265 -3.39 15.50 -14.62
N LEU A 266 -2.58 14.75 -13.89
CA LEU A 266 -2.97 13.47 -13.34
C LEU A 266 -3.82 13.70 -12.09
N VAL A 267 -5.10 13.35 -12.16
CA VAL A 267 -6.02 13.46 -11.02
C VAL A 267 -5.95 12.20 -10.14
N SER A 268 -6.45 12.29 -8.91
CA SER A 268 -6.40 11.21 -7.92
C SER A 268 -7.02 9.89 -8.38
N SER A 269 -7.98 9.93 -9.32
CA SER A 269 -8.54 8.73 -9.94
C SER A 269 -7.56 8.00 -10.88
N GLY A 270 -6.40 8.60 -11.19
CA GLY A 270 -5.43 8.08 -12.15
C GLY A 270 -5.70 8.49 -13.61
N ASN A 271 -6.76 9.23 -13.86
CA ASN A 271 -7.04 9.79 -15.19
C ASN A 271 -6.23 11.04 -15.43
N ARG A 272 -5.88 11.29 -16.69
CA ARG A 272 -5.25 12.55 -17.14
C ARG A 272 -6.33 13.49 -17.62
N VAL A 273 -6.29 14.74 -17.13
CA VAL A 273 -7.19 15.82 -17.55
C VAL A 273 -6.39 16.88 -18.26
N LYS A 274 -6.81 17.25 -19.46
CA LYS A 274 -6.17 18.30 -20.25
C LYS A 274 -6.71 19.66 -19.86
N MET A 275 -5.81 20.63 -19.75
CA MET A 275 -6.15 22.01 -19.45
C MET A 275 -5.32 22.97 -20.30
N SER A 276 -5.97 23.94 -20.93
CA SER A 276 -5.30 24.92 -21.77
C SER A 276 -5.20 26.26 -21.07
N GLY A 277 -4.10 26.98 -21.30
CA GLY A 277 -3.85 28.27 -20.67
C GLY A 277 -2.59 28.96 -21.19
N TRP A 278 -2.23 30.04 -20.53
CA TRP A 278 -1.15 30.94 -20.90
C TRP A 278 0.00 30.90 -19.90
N LEU A 279 1.23 30.98 -20.40
CA LEU A 279 2.45 31.06 -19.56
C LEU A 279 3.50 31.93 -20.27
N GLU A 280 4.51 32.35 -19.47
CA GLU A 280 5.61 33.12 -20.00
C GLU A 280 6.56 32.22 -20.82
N ARG A 281 6.97 32.70 -21.99
CA ARG A 281 7.90 31.99 -22.87
C ARG A 281 9.26 31.73 -22.23
N GLU A 282 9.76 32.69 -21.46
CA GLU A 282 11.04 32.58 -20.75
C GLU A 282 11.08 31.48 -19.68
N ASP A 283 9.91 31.04 -19.25
CA ASP A 283 9.74 30.02 -18.22
C ASP A 283 9.74 28.59 -18.80
N THR A 284 10.00 28.44 -20.11
CA THR A 284 9.94 27.17 -20.81
C THR A 284 11.12 26.97 -21.75
N ASP A 285 11.52 25.71 -21.91
CA ASP A 285 12.49 25.26 -22.90
C ASP A 285 11.84 24.26 -23.86
N LEU A 286 12.30 24.22 -25.11
CA LEU A 286 11.86 23.26 -26.10
C LEU A 286 12.24 21.84 -25.66
N LEU A 287 11.26 20.94 -25.61
CA LEU A 287 11.47 19.55 -25.28
C LEU A 287 11.76 18.74 -26.54
N PHE A 288 12.94 18.13 -26.59
CA PHE A 288 13.27 17.17 -27.64
C PHE A 288 12.99 15.76 -27.15
N PHE A 289 12.39 14.92 -27.98
CA PHE A 289 12.06 13.53 -27.62
C PHE A 289 13.25 12.74 -27.10
N ASP A 290 14.44 12.97 -27.63
CA ASP A 290 15.68 12.31 -27.21
C ASP A 290 16.12 12.69 -25.79
N ASN A 291 15.51 13.71 -25.18
CA ASN A 291 15.87 14.22 -23.87
C ASN A 291 14.85 13.93 -22.76
N ILE A 292 13.70 13.35 -23.09
CA ILE A 292 12.61 13.18 -22.13
C ILE A 292 13.03 12.39 -20.88
N PHE A 293 13.88 11.37 -21.07
CA PHE A 293 14.32 10.49 -19.98
C PHE A 293 15.78 10.73 -19.55
N LYS A 294 16.40 11.84 -19.97
CA LYS A 294 17.72 12.21 -19.44
C LYS A 294 17.60 12.77 -18.04
N GLU A 295 18.56 12.44 -17.19
CA GLU A 295 18.70 13.06 -15.88
C GLU A 295 19.13 14.53 -16.04
N HIS A 296 18.75 15.37 -15.09
CA HIS A 296 19.31 16.72 -14.97
C HIS A 296 20.82 16.61 -14.74
N GLU A 297 21.60 17.21 -15.61
CA GLU A 297 23.04 17.37 -15.33
C GLU A 297 23.17 18.17 -14.02
N PRO A 298 23.99 17.66 -13.04
CA PRO A 298 24.27 18.44 -11.85
C PRO A 298 24.89 19.76 -12.26
N ASN A 299 24.30 20.87 -11.83
CA ASN A 299 24.84 22.21 -12.07
C ASN A 299 26.23 22.31 -11.42
N ASN A 300 27.31 22.05 -12.18
CA ASN A 300 28.69 22.18 -11.77
C ASN A 300 29.14 23.64 -11.59
N ASN A 301 28.21 24.61 -11.64
CA ASN A 301 28.50 26.05 -11.52
C ASN A 301 28.19 26.64 -10.14
N ALA A 302 28.19 25.83 -9.08
CA ALA A 302 28.22 26.32 -7.71
C ALA A 302 29.69 26.29 -7.17
N LEU A 303 30.48 27.26 -7.62
CA LEU A 303 31.73 27.67 -6.99
C LEU A 303 31.59 29.10 -6.50
#